data_c6b48cb07539ccb5d0c0d85344a8d591
#
_entry.id   c6b48cb07539ccb5d0c0d85344a8d591
#
_cell.length_a   1.000
_cell.length_b   1.000
_cell.length_c   1.000
_cell.angle_alpha   90.00
_cell.angle_beta   90.00
_cell.angle_gamma   90.00
#
_symmetry.space_group_name_H-M   'P 1'
#
loop_
_entity.id
_entity.type
_entity.pdbx_description
1 polymer ?
#
loop_
_entity_poly.entity_id
_entity_poly.type
_entity_poly.pdbx_seq_one_letter_code
_entity_poly.pdbx_strand_id
1 'polypeptide(L)'
;MENINIEELAKMIDHTELKSSSGEKKILNLCNEAKTFGFISVCINPAYVKFAFEQLKDSEVIVCSVVGFPLGMNTGDVKAIEAKRAVQDGAAEIDMVINVGAMRDKKDDFVREDIRKVVEASSPAHVKVILETCYLTDDEIVKACKLSVEAGAHFVKTSTGFGAFGAFPEHVSLMRKTVGPKIGVKASGGVQNFKDAWRMIKAGANRLGTSAGISILEGASLYKFAPQAWLEPEIPCHICPARHASMGKLPKGVYQYYKKKCLTCPHQEKYNKFYE
;
A
#
# COMPACT_ATOMS: atom_id res chain seq x y z
N MET A 1 -19.23 15.70 11.97
CA MET A 1 -18.56 14.47 11.46
C MET A 1 -19.06 14.26 10.05
N GLU A 2 -18.14 14.17 9.09
CA GLU A 2 -18.46 14.00 7.68
C GLU A 2 -19.20 12.69 7.48
N ASN A 3 -20.28 12.71 6.71
CA ASN A 3 -20.99 11.52 6.27
C ASN A 3 -20.04 10.68 5.41
N ILE A 4 -19.70 9.48 5.86
CA ILE A 4 -18.92 8.53 5.07
C ILE A 4 -19.85 7.96 4.00
N ASN A 5 -19.53 8.23 2.74
CA ASN A 5 -20.19 7.59 1.61
C ASN A 5 -19.53 6.21 1.39
N ILE A 6 -20.31 5.14 1.58
CA ILE A 6 -19.82 3.75 1.45
C ILE A 6 -19.41 3.44 0.01
N GLU A 7 -20.11 3.99 -0.98
CA GLU A 7 -19.77 3.81 -2.39
C GLU A 7 -18.45 4.49 -2.73
N GLU A 8 -18.21 5.70 -2.24
CA GLU A 8 -16.93 6.40 -2.38
C GLU A 8 -15.80 5.65 -1.67
N LEU A 9 -16.07 5.10 -0.49
CA LEU A 9 -15.08 4.27 0.23
C LEU A 9 -14.75 3.00 -0.56
N ALA A 10 -15.73 2.33 -1.16
CA ALA A 10 -15.50 1.16 -2.01
C ALA A 10 -14.60 1.50 -3.21
N LYS A 11 -14.82 2.65 -3.85
CA LYS A 11 -13.99 3.16 -4.97
C LYS A 11 -12.57 3.58 -4.54
N MET A 12 -12.24 3.56 -3.26
CA MET A 12 -10.87 3.73 -2.76
C MET A 12 -10.15 2.40 -2.49
N ILE A 13 -10.80 1.24 -2.66
CA ILE A 13 -10.25 -0.06 -2.27
C ILE A 13 -9.74 -0.84 -3.49
N ASP A 14 -8.44 -1.18 -3.47
CA ASP A 14 -7.86 -2.23 -4.29
C ASP A 14 -7.99 -3.55 -3.50
N HIS A 15 -8.98 -4.39 -3.88
CA HIS A 15 -9.23 -5.67 -3.22
C HIS A 15 -8.13 -6.66 -3.59
N THR A 16 -7.39 -7.17 -2.60
CA THR A 16 -6.03 -7.70 -2.82
C THR A 16 -5.90 -9.17 -2.45
N GLU A 17 -5.33 -9.98 -3.38
CA GLU A 17 -4.90 -11.35 -3.11
C GLU A 17 -3.51 -11.60 -3.74
N LEU A 18 -2.48 -11.70 -2.90
CA LEU A 18 -1.07 -11.80 -3.31
C LEU A 18 -0.34 -13.00 -2.72
N LYS A 19 -1.05 -13.89 -2.01
CA LYS A 19 -0.44 -15.09 -1.44
C LYS A 19 0.02 -16.03 -2.55
N SER A 20 1.23 -16.57 -2.44
CA SER A 20 1.80 -17.52 -3.42
C SER A 20 1.00 -18.81 -3.55
N SER A 21 0.20 -19.16 -2.53
CA SER A 21 -0.67 -20.35 -2.52
C SER A 21 -2.07 -20.12 -3.11
N SER A 22 -2.37 -18.90 -3.60
CA SER A 22 -3.69 -18.58 -4.15
C SER A 22 -3.79 -18.99 -5.62
N GLY A 23 -4.73 -19.89 -5.94
CA GLY A 23 -5.03 -20.32 -7.29
C GLY A 23 -6.26 -19.63 -7.88
N GLU A 24 -6.66 -20.02 -9.10
CA GLU A 24 -7.76 -19.42 -9.88
C GLU A 24 -9.07 -19.28 -9.11
N LYS A 25 -9.45 -20.28 -8.31
CA LYS A 25 -10.67 -20.23 -7.50
C LYS A 25 -10.68 -19.03 -6.54
N LYS A 26 -9.52 -18.71 -5.94
CA LYS A 26 -9.37 -17.55 -5.06
C LYS A 26 -9.47 -16.24 -5.85
N ILE A 27 -8.85 -16.19 -7.02
CA ILE A 27 -8.90 -15.00 -7.90
C ILE A 27 -10.32 -14.77 -8.43
N LEU A 28 -11.04 -15.85 -8.80
CA LEU A 28 -12.44 -15.76 -9.22
C LEU A 28 -13.32 -15.20 -8.09
N ASN A 29 -13.14 -15.68 -6.85
CA ASN A 29 -13.88 -15.14 -5.70
C ASN A 29 -13.56 -13.66 -5.48
N LEU A 30 -12.28 -13.27 -5.54
CA LEU A 30 -11.86 -11.89 -5.43
C LEU A 30 -12.53 -10.97 -6.46
N CYS A 31 -12.60 -11.42 -7.73
CA CYS A 31 -13.28 -10.70 -8.81
C CYS A 31 -14.79 -10.55 -8.54
N ASN A 32 -15.45 -11.62 -8.07
CA ASN A 32 -16.87 -11.59 -7.74
C ASN A 32 -17.16 -10.67 -6.55
N GLU A 33 -16.34 -10.71 -5.51
CA GLU A 33 -16.42 -9.78 -4.37
C GLU A 33 -16.23 -8.33 -4.84
N ALA A 34 -15.23 -8.07 -5.69
CA ALA A 34 -14.98 -6.72 -6.19
C ALA A 34 -16.16 -6.17 -7.01
N LYS A 35 -16.80 -6.98 -7.85
CA LYS A 35 -18.03 -6.61 -8.58
C LYS A 35 -19.19 -6.35 -7.62
N THR A 36 -19.39 -7.23 -6.65
CA THR A 36 -20.52 -7.16 -5.71
C THR A 36 -20.47 -5.92 -4.82
N PHE A 37 -19.27 -5.57 -4.33
CA PHE A 37 -19.08 -4.46 -3.41
C PHE A 37 -18.64 -3.16 -4.09
N GLY A 38 -18.46 -3.16 -5.41
CA GLY A 38 -18.10 -1.97 -6.18
C GLY A 38 -16.69 -1.45 -5.92
N PHE A 39 -15.72 -2.34 -5.57
CA PHE A 39 -14.33 -1.93 -5.41
C PHE A 39 -13.74 -1.37 -6.70
N ILE A 40 -12.73 -0.47 -6.59
CA ILE A 40 -12.13 0.13 -7.78
C ILE A 40 -11.33 -0.90 -8.58
N SER A 41 -10.61 -1.79 -7.90
CA SER A 41 -9.75 -2.79 -8.56
C SER A 41 -9.62 -4.08 -7.77
N VAL A 42 -9.15 -5.13 -8.47
CA VAL A 42 -8.49 -6.28 -7.85
C VAL A 42 -6.98 -6.14 -8.00
N CYS A 43 -6.20 -6.40 -6.93
CA CYS A 43 -4.74 -6.35 -6.95
C CYS A 43 -4.17 -7.75 -6.77
N ILE A 44 -3.46 -8.26 -7.80
CA ILE A 44 -3.08 -9.66 -7.93
C ILE A 44 -1.65 -9.85 -8.47
N ASN A 45 -1.16 -11.08 -8.39
CA ASN A 45 0.10 -11.49 -9.02
C ASN A 45 -0.03 -11.55 -10.56
N PRO A 46 1.04 -11.26 -11.32
CA PRO A 46 0.99 -11.12 -12.78
C PRO A 46 0.50 -12.38 -13.52
N ALA A 47 0.72 -13.58 -12.97
CA ALA A 47 0.27 -14.84 -13.57
C ALA A 47 -1.25 -14.95 -13.77
N TYR A 48 -2.04 -14.17 -13.03
CA TYR A 48 -3.51 -14.22 -13.06
C TYR A 48 -4.16 -13.00 -13.72
N VAL A 49 -3.38 -12.05 -14.25
CA VAL A 49 -3.93 -10.81 -14.83
C VAL A 49 -4.90 -11.10 -15.95
N LYS A 50 -4.51 -11.93 -16.94
CA LYS A 50 -5.37 -12.29 -18.05
C LYS A 50 -6.67 -12.97 -17.60
N PHE A 51 -6.56 -13.91 -16.65
CA PHE A 51 -7.73 -14.58 -16.09
C PHE A 51 -8.66 -13.59 -15.39
N ALA A 52 -8.15 -12.72 -14.52
CA ALA A 52 -8.96 -11.73 -13.83
C ALA A 52 -9.59 -10.71 -14.79
N PHE A 53 -8.85 -10.26 -15.80
CA PHE A 53 -9.38 -9.38 -16.84
C PHE A 53 -10.61 -9.96 -17.53
N GLU A 54 -10.56 -11.22 -17.93
CA GLU A 54 -11.71 -11.91 -18.55
C GLU A 54 -12.92 -12.02 -17.61
N GLN A 55 -12.68 -12.18 -16.28
CA GLN A 55 -13.76 -12.23 -15.29
C GLN A 55 -14.40 -10.86 -15.02
N LEU A 56 -13.70 -9.77 -15.33
CA LEU A 56 -14.08 -8.39 -14.98
C LEU A 56 -14.50 -7.54 -16.19
N LYS A 57 -14.39 -8.05 -17.43
CA LYS A 57 -14.60 -7.30 -18.67
C LYS A 57 -15.96 -6.60 -18.79
N ASP A 58 -16.99 -7.14 -18.15
CA ASP A 58 -18.35 -6.58 -18.15
C ASP A 58 -18.63 -5.76 -16.87
N SER A 59 -17.60 -5.21 -16.24
CA SER A 59 -17.70 -4.41 -15.01
C SER A 59 -16.78 -3.19 -15.06
N GLU A 60 -16.97 -2.25 -14.12
CA GLU A 60 -16.08 -1.10 -13.93
C GLU A 60 -14.81 -1.43 -13.10
N VAL A 61 -14.70 -2.66 -12.58
CA VAL A 61 -13.58 -3.08 -11.75
C VAL A 61 -12.36 -3.32 -12.64
N ILE A 62 -11.27 -2.60 -12.36
CA ILE A 62 -10.04 -2.75 -13.12
C ILE A 62 -9.08 -3.77 -12.48
N VAL A 63 -8.12 -4.26 -13.27
CA VAL A 63 -7.06 -5.14 -12.79
C VAL A 63 -5.80 -4.33 -12.48
N CYS A 64 -5.27 -4.51 -11.28
CA CYS A 64 -3.96 -4.02 -10.84
C CYS A 64 -3.01 -5.22 -10.70
N SER A 65 -1.83 -5.15 -11.31
CA SER A 65 -0.78 -6.17 -11.18
C SER A 65 0.38 -5.65 -10.35
N VAL A 66 0.99 -6.53 -9.53
CA VAL A 66 2.27 -6.20 -8.90
C VAL A 66 3.44 -6.50 -9.84
N VAL A 67 4.58 -5.78 -9.68
CA VAL A 67 5.80 -5.91 -10.50
C VAL A 67 7.04 -5.81 -9.62
N GLY A 68 8.04 -6.67 -9.86
CA GLY A 68 9.24 -6.78 -9.04
C GLY A 68 8.93 -7.16 -7.59
N PHE A 69 7.83 -7.83 -7.39
CA PHE A 69 7.18 -8.01 -6.08
C PHE A 69 7.56 -9.37 -5.43
N PRO A 70 7.75 -9.43 -4.08
CA PRO A 70 7.65 -8.29 -3.15
C PRO A 70 8.98 -7.58 -2.86
N LEU A 71 10.10 -8.06 -3.40
CA LEU A 71 11.45 -7.67 -2.97
C LEU A 71 12.00 -6.41 -3.64
N GLY A 72 11.52 -6.05 -4.84
CA GLY A 72 12.04 -4.92 -5.61
C GLY A 72 13.45 -5.11 -6.18
N MET A 73 14.03 -6.31 -6.06
CA MET A 73 15.46 -6.60 -6.36
C MET A 73 15.73 -7.07 -7.79
N ASN A 74 14.69 -7.16 -8.61
CA ASN A 74 14.86 -7.40 -10.05
C ASN A 74 15.50 -6.17 -10.71
N THR A 75 16.21 -6.38 -11.83
CA THR A 75 16.70 -5.25 -12.63
C THR A 75 15.54 -4.45 -13.23
N GLY A 76 15.75 -3.14 -13.46
CA GLY A 76 14.72 -2.28 -14.04
C GLY A 76 14.19 -2.79 -15.40
N ASP A 77 15.05 -3.39 -16.22
CA ASP A 77 14.64 -3.99 -17.50
C ASP A 77 13.70 -5.19 -17.31
N VAL A 78 13.97 -6.05 -16.33
CA VAL A 78 13.06 -7.18 -16.00
C VAL A 78 11.72 -6.68 -15.47
N LYS A 79 11.72 -5.67 -14.59
CA LYS A 79 10.47 -5.04 -14.10
C LYS A 79 9.68 -4.40 -15.25
N ALA A 80 10.36 -3.74 -16.19
CA ALA A 80 9.72 -3.13 -17.36
C ALA A 80 9.07 -4.19 -18.28
N ILE A 81 9.75 -5.33 -18.50
CA ILE A 81 9.19 -6.45 -19.27
C ILE A 81 7.97 -7.03 -18.56
N GLU A 82 8.05 -7.25 -17.25
CA GLU A 82 6.94 -7.75 -16.42
C GLU A 82 5.74 -6.80 -16.47
N ALA A 83 5.97 -5.50 -16.34
CA ALA A 83 4.95 -4.46 -16.42
C ALA A 83 4.26 -4.43 -17.79
N LYS A 84 5.06 -4.40 -18.87
CA LYS A 84 4.54 -4.44 -20.25
C LYS A 84 3.66 -5.66 -20.47
N ARG A 85 4.09 -6.82 -20.00
CA ARG A 85 3.31 -8.07 -20.12
C ARG A 85 2.00 -7.98 -19.34
N ALA A 86 2.03 -7.49 -18.11
CA ALA A 86 0.82 -7.34 -17.31
C ALA A 86 -0.20 -6.40 -17.98
N VAL A 87 0.25 -5.29 -18.58
CA VAL A 87 -0.62 -4.38 -19.36
C VAL A 87 -1.21 -5.07 -20.59
N GLN A 88 -0.42 -5.84 -21.33
CA GLN A 88 -0.90 -6.61 -22.47
C GLN A 88 -1.95 -7.67 -22.08
N ASP A 89 -1.83 -8.22 -20.88
CA ASP A 89 -2.77 -9.18 -20.32
C ASP A 89 -4.03 -8.52 -19.69
N GLY A 90 -4.12 -7.17 -19.72
CA GLY A 90 -5.30 -6.40 -19.32
C GLY A 90 -5.19 -5.63 -18.00
N ALA A 91 -4.00 -5.50 -17.40
CA ALA A 91 -3.82 -4.64 -16.24
C ALA A 91 -3.95 -3.15 -16.63
N ALA A 92 -4.77 -2.41 -15.89
CA ALA A 92 -4.93 -0.96 -16.01
C ALA A 92 -4.11 -0.20 -14.97
N GLU A 93 -3.59 -0.88 -13.96
CA GLU A 93 -2.71 -0.32 -12.93
C GLU A 93 -1.56 -1.28 -12.61
N ILE A 94 -0.40 -0.74 -12.31
CA ILE A 94 0.83 -1.47 -11.98
C ILE A 94 1.37 -1.00 -10.63
N ASP A 95 1.52 -1.91 -9.67
CA ASP A 95 2.13 -1.65 -8.36
C ASP A 95 3.57 -2.19 -8.36
N MET A 96 4.56 -1.37 -8.68
CA MET A 96 5.98 -1.77 -8.69
C MET A 96 6.66 -1.55 -7.35
N VAL A 97 7.61 -2.40 -6.98
CA VAL A 97 8.45 -2.20 -5.78
C VAL A 97 9.77 -1.57 -6.18
N ILE A 98 10.19 -0.50 -5.45
CA ILE A 98 11.50 0.12 -5.64
C ILE A 98 12.63 -0.85 -5.24
N ASN A 99 13.86 -0.59 -5.73
CA ASN A 99 15.04 -1.22 -5.15
C ASN A 99 15.40 -0.51 -3.84
N VAL A 100 14.92 -1.09 -2.72
CA VAL A 100 15.12 -0.52 -1.37
C VAL A 100 16.61 -0.47 -1.00
N GLY A 101 17.40 -1.45 -1.41
CA GLY A 101 18.85 -1.45 -1.18
C GLY A 101 19.53 -0.26 -1.84
N ALA A 102 19.24 0.00 -3.12
CA ALA A 102 19.76 1.15 -3.85
C ALA A 102 19.31 2.48 -3.23
N MET A 103 18.04 2.56 -2.75
CA MET A 103 17.53 3.74 -2.06
C MET A 103 18.34 4.06 -0.80
N ARG A 104 18.66 3.05 0.01
CA ARG A 104 19.47 3.17 1.23
C ARG A 104 20.95 3.47 0.94
N ASP A 105 21.47 2.97 -0.17
CA ASP A 105 22.81 3.28 -0.68
C ASP A 105 22.88 4.71 -1.30
N LYS A 106 21.78 5.47 -1.29
CA LYS A 106 21.68 6.82 -1.89
C LYS A 106 21.97 6.85 -3.39
N LYS A 107 21.66 5.77 -4.10
CA LYS A 107 21.80 5.66 -5.55
C LYS A 107 20.55 6.23 -6.24
N ASP A 108 20.31 7.53 -6.03
CA ASP A 108 19.08 8.23 -6.45
C ASP A 108 18.80 8.06 -7.95
N ASP A 109 19.81 8.23 -8.81
CA ASP A 109 19.66 8.09 -10.27
C ASP A 109 19.26 6.67 -10.66
N PHE A 110 19.82 5.66 -9.99
CA PHE A 110 19.47 4.27 -10.22
C PHE A 110 18.00 4.01 -9.86
N VAL A 111 17.54 4.49 -8.71
CA VAL A 111 16.16 4.30 -8.26
C VAL A 111 15.19 5.02 -9.19
N ARG A 112 15.51 6.26 -9.59
CA ARG A 112 14.69 7.03 -10.52
C ARG A 112 14.57 6.33 -11.88
N GLU A 113 15.67 5.84 -12.41
CA GLU A 113 15.72 5.14 -13.70
C GLU A 113 14.96 3.80 -13.64
N ASP A 114 15.08 3.04 -12.55
CA ASP A 114 14.31 1.81 -12.29
C ASP A 114 12.80 2.07 -12.38
N ILE A 115 12.34 3.14 -11.74
CA ILE A 115 10.92 3.56 -11.76
C ILE A 115 10.52 4.02 -13.17
N ARG A 116 11.34 4.88 -13.81
CA ARG A 116 11.04 5.45 -15.13
C ARG A 116 10.84 4.36 -16.18
N LYS A 117 11.70 3.34 -16.20
CA LYS A 117 11.57 2.20 -17.12
C LYS A 117 10.22 1.48 -16.97
N VAL A 118 9.75 1.31 -15.75
CA VAL A 118 8.45 0.67 -15.49
C VAL A 118 7.31 1.60 -15.91
N VAL A 119 7.39 2.90 -15.61
CA VAL A 119 6.37 3.89 -16.01
C VAL A 119 6.21 3.90 -17.54
N GLU A 120 7.32 3.99 -18.28
CA GLU A 120 7.31 4.00 -19.74
C GLU A 120 6.73 2.69 -20.33
N ALA A 121 7.15 1.54 -19.78
CA ALA A 121 6.71 0.24 -20.25
C ALA A 121 5.23 -0.06 -19.90
N SER A 122 4.67 0.63 -18.91
CA SER A 122 3.30 0.45 -18.44
C SER A 122 2.28 1.29 -19.21
N SER A 123 2.69 2.25 -20.03
CA SER A 123 1.74 3.13 -20.73
C SER A 123 0.72 2.31 -21.56
N PRO A 124 -0.61 2.58 -21.44
CA PRO A 124 -1.26 3.71 -20.76
C PRO A 124 -1.68 3.43 -19.29
N ALA A 125 -1.29 2.31 -18.69
CA ALA A 125 -1.66 1.96 -17.32
C ALA A 125 -1.02 2.90 -16.28
N HIS A 126 -1.70 3.13 -15.16
CA HIS A 126 -1.17 3.95 -14.06
C HIS A 126 -0.18 3.15 -13.20
N VAL A 127 0.95 3.77 -12.88
CA VAL A 127 1.97 3.16 -12.03
C VAL A 127 1.89 3.70 -10.59
N LYS A 128 1.88 2.77 -9.61
CA LYS A 128 2.01 3.04 -8.19
C LYS A 128 3.34 2.48 -7.70
N VAL A 129 4.14 3.32 -7.07
CA VAL A 129 5.48 2.98 -6.60
C VAL A 129 5.44 2.59 -5.12
N ILE A 130 5.70 1.32 -4.83
CA ILE A 130 5.79 0.78 -3.46
C ILE A 130 7.16 1.14 -2.90
N LEU A 131 7.17 1.98 -1.86
CA LEU A 131 8.39 2.46 -1.22
C LEU A 131 8.95 1.45 -0.21
N GLU A 132 8.10 0.57 0.33
CA GLU A 132 8.37 -0.34 1.45
C GLU A 132 8.88 0.43 2.66
N THR A 133 8.04 1.31 3.15
CA THR A 133 8.37 2.31 4.18
C THR A 133 8.90 1.72 5.48
N CYS A 134 8.65 0.43 5.74
CA CYS A 134 9.20 -0.26 6.92
C CYS A 134 10.73 -0.38 6.92
N TYR A 135 11.39 -0.21 5.79
CA TYR A 135 12.85 -0.27 5.66
C TYR A 135 13.51 1.10 5.47
N LEU A 136 12.73 2.18 5.51
CA LEU A 136 13.16 3.54 5.23
C LEU A 136 13.02 4.45 6.46
N THR A 137 13.89 5.44 6.57
CA THR A 137 13.72 6.58 7.46
C THR A 137 12.76 7.60 6.84
N ASP A 138 12.29 8.59 7.63
CA ASP A 138 11.42 9.66 7.12
C ASP A 138 12.07 10.42 5.96
N ASP A 139 13.37 10.72 6.03
CA ASP A 139 14.11 11.41 4.96
C ASP A 139 14.20 10.56 3.69
N GLU A 140 14.41 9.26 3.83
CA GLU A 140 14.42 8.32 2.71
C GLU A 140 13.03 8.16 2.09
N ILE A 141 11.95 8.18 2.88
CA ILE A 141 10.56 8.19 2.39
C ILE A 141 10.30 9.46 1.56
N VAL A 142 10.71 10.64 2.08
CA VAL A 142 10.58 11.91 1.34
C VAL A 142 11.35 11.85 0.03
N LYS A 143 12.59 11.36 0.05
CA LYS A 143 13.43 11.22 -1.15
C LYS A 143 12.80 10.27 -2.16
N ALA A 144 12.37 9.08 -1.73
CA ALA A 144 11.73 8.09 -2.61
C ALA A 144 10.43 8.61 -3.23
N CYS A 145 9.63 9.38 -2.48
CA CYS A 145 8.46 10.08 -3.02
C CYS A 145 8.82 11.05 -4.16
N LYS A 146 9.85 11.87 -3.96
CA LYS A 146 10.32 12.83 -4.98
C LYS A 146 10.81 12.12 -6.24
N LEU A 147 11.66 11.10 -6.09
CA LEU A 147 12.17 10.31 -7.20
C LEU A 147 11.03 9.60 -7.96
N SER A 148 10.00 9.13 -7.26
CA SER A 148 8.82 8.53 -7.89
C SER A 148 8.05 9.53 -8.75
N VAL A 149 7.84 10.75 -8.25
CA VAL A 149 7.17 11.83 -9.00
C VAL A 149 8.01 12.25 -10.21
N GLU A 150 9.31 12.45 -10.03
CA GLU A 150 10.26 12.80 -11.11
C GLU A 150 10.29 11.75 -12.23
N ALA A 151 10.12 10.47 -11.86
CA ALA A 151 10.06 9.36 -12.81
C ALA A 151 8.68 9.19 -13.50
N GLY A 152 7.69 10.03 -13.18
CA GLY A 152 6.36 10.02 -13.79
C GLY A 152 5.35 9.08 -13.15
N ALA A 153 5.57 8.63 -11.91
CA ALA A 153 4.62 7.79 -11.21
C ALA A 153 3.30 8.52 -10.91
N HIS A 154 2.19 7.78 -10.98
CA HIS A 154 0.85 8.30 -10.69
C HIS A 154 0.49 8.24 -9.21
N PHE A 155 1.08 7.28 -8.49
CA PHE A 155 0.90 7.08 -7.06
C PHE A 155 2.23 6.72 -6.39
N VAL A 156 2.32 7.04 -5.09
CA VAL A 156 3.25 6.40 -4.15
C VAL A 156 2.46 5.49 -3.21
N LYS A 157 3.01 4.31 -2.89
CA LYS A 157 2.37 3.29 -2.06
C LYS A 157 3.29 2.95 -0.88
N THR A 158 2.72 2.74 0.31
CA THR A 158 3.51 2.50 1.52
C THR A 158 4.27 1.19 1.48
N SER A 159 3.57 0.07 1.22
CA SER A 159 4.10 -1.25 1.60
C SER A 159 3.62 -2.36 0.67
N THR A 160 4.40 -3.44 0.61
CA THR A 160 4.00 -4.69 -0.05
C THR A 160 3.00 -5.49 0.79
N GLY A 161 3.09 -5.40 2.12
CA GLY A 161 2.42 -6.28 3.08
C GLY A 161 3.23 -7.54 3.44
N PHE A 162 4.42 -7.72 2.84
CA PHE A 162 5.36 -8.82 3.11
C PHE A 162 6.60 -8.35 3.90
N GLY A 163 6.75 -7.05 4.11
CA GLY A 163 7.80 -6.46 4.93
C GLY A 163 7.54 -6.60 6.43
N ALA A 164 8.39 -5.96 7.22
CA ALA A 164 8.32 -6.04 8.69
C ALA A 164 7.02 -5.47 9.27
N PHE A 165 6.46 -4.44 8.62
CA PHE A 165 5.15 -3.86 8.95
C PHE A 165 4.54 -3.17 7.71
N GLY A 166 3.25 -2.80 7.81
CA GLY A 166 2.50 -2.18 6.73
C GLY A 166 2.40 -0.66 6.83
N ALA A 167 1.23 -0.11 6.45
CA ALA A 167 0.98 1.32 6.45
C ALA A 167 0.87 1.92 7.86
N PHE A 168 1.42 3.13 8.02
CA PHE A 168 1.25 3.98 9.20
C PHE A 168 0.70 5.34 8.81
N PRO A 169 -0.22 5.92 9.62
CA PRO A 169 -0.76 7.25 9.36
C PRO A 169 0.33 8.32 9.21
N GLU A 170 1.39 8.25 10.02
CA GLU A 170 2.51 9.18 9.98
C GLU A 170 3.24 9.14 8.64
N HIS A 171 3.54 7.94 8.13
CA HIS A 171 4.16 7.77 6.81
C HIS A 171 3.22 8.24 5.69
N VAL A 172 1.93 7.90 5.76
CA VAL A 172 0.93 8.36 4.79
C VAL A 172 0.85 9.90 4.78
N SER A 173 0.82 10.53 5.96
CA SER A 173 0.82 12.00 6.08
C SER A 173 2.10 12.63 5.51
N LEU A 174 3.26 12.02 5.79
CA LEU A 174 4.55 12.46 5.25
C LEU A 174 4.58 12.34 3.72
N MET A 175 4.15 11.21 3.17
CA MET A 175 4.05 10.97 1.74
C MET A 175 3.10 11.99 1.09
N ARG A 176 1.89 12.20 1.66
CA ARG A 176 0.91 13.18 1.14
C ARG A 176 1.47 14.60 1.12
N LYS A 177 2.13 15.03 2.21
CA LYS A 177 2.81 16.34 2.27
C LYS A 177 3.89 16.48 1.22
N THR A 178 4.62 15.40 0.94
CA THR A 178 5.74 15.41 -0.01
C THR A 178 5.26 15.47 -1.46
N VAL A 179 4.26 14.66 -1.83
CA VAL A 179 3.84 14.56 -3.25
C VAL A 179 2.72 15.55 -3.63
N GLY A 180 2.13 16.24 -2.65
CA GLY A 180 1.04 17.20 -2.89
C GLY A 180 -0.28 16.53 -3.29
N PRO A 181 -1.30 17.30 -3.72
CA PRO A 181 -2.65 16.79 -3.95
C PRO A 181 -2.83 16.03 -5.27
N LYS A 182 -1.95 16.23 -6.27
CA LYS A 182 -2.12 15.68 -7.61
C LYS A 182 -1.68 14.22 -7.74
N ILE A 183 -0.73 13.78 -6.94
CA ILE A 183 -0.22 12.40 -6.94
C ILE A 183 -1.02 11.58 -5.93
N GLY A 184 -1.40 10.36 -6.31
CA GLY A 184 -2.10 9.45 -5.41
C GLY A 184 -1.20 8.94 -4.26
N VAL A 185 -1.81 8.68 -3.10
CA VAL A 185 -1.15 8.00 -1.99
C VAL A 185 -1.96 6.77 -1.63
N LYS A 186 -1.36 5.59 -1.81
CA LYS A 186 -1.96 4.29 -1.47
C LYS A 186 -1.39 3.78 -0.16
N ALA A 187 -2.26 3.54 0.82
CA ALA A 187 -1.92 2.86 2.06
C ALA A 187 -2.19 1.36 1.94
N SER A 188 -1.22 0.50 2.26
CA SER A 188 -1.39 -0.95 2.18
C SER A 188 -0.54 -1.70 3.22
N GLY A 189 -0.99 -2.93 3.56
CA GLY A 189 -0.44 -3.71 4.66
C GLY A 189 -1.00 -3.27 6.02
N GLY A 190 -1.66 -4.20 6.72
CA GLY A 190 -2.23 -3.96 8.04
C GLY A 190 -3.55 -3.18 8.08
N VAL A 191 -4.15 -2.83 6.94
CA VAL A 191 -5.46 -2.20 6.87
C VAL A 191 -6.53 -3.31 6.88
N GLN A 192 -7.06 -3.66 8.05
CA GLN A 192 -7.90 -4.84 8.23
C GLN A 192 -9.36 -4.55 8.58
N ASN A 193 -9.67 -3.34 9.00
CA ASN A 193 -11.00 -2.92 9.41
C ASN A 193 -11.25 -1.44 9.07
N PHE A 194 -12.47 -0.96 9.30
CA PHE A 194 -12.85 0.42 9.02
C PHE A 194 -12.02 1.45 9.82
N LYS A 195 -11.67 1.16 11.07
CA LYS A 195 -10.85 2.07 11.90
C LYS A 195 -9.47 2.28 11.30
N ASP A 196 -8.83 1.20 10.83
CA ASP A 196 -7.54 1.28 10.15
C ASP A 196 -7.67 2.09 8.85
N ALA A 197 -8.67 1.76 8.01
CA ALA A 197 -8.93 2.45 6.76
C ALA A 197 -9.15 3.96 6.97
N TRP A 198 -9.99 4.30 7.94
CA TRP A 198 -10.31 5.69 8.27
C TRP A 198 -9.08 6.50 8.70
N ARG A 199 -8.20 5.90 9.51
CA ARG A 199 -6.93 6.53 9.91
C ARG A 199 -6.04 6.84 8.72
N MET A 200 -5.94 5.92 7.76
CA MET A 200 -5.14 6.13 6.55
C MET A 200 -5.74 7.23 5.66
N ILE A 201 -7.07 7.25 5.51
CA ILE A 201 -7.78 8.30 4.75
C ILE A 201 -7.57 9.67 5.41
N LYS A 202 -7.74 9.78 6.73
CA LYS A 202 -7.50 11.04 7.46
C LYS A 202 -6.04 11.49 7.40
N ALA A 203 -5.09 10.57 7.27
CA ALA A 203 -3.68 10.89 7.06
C ALA A 203 -3.37 11.33 5.61
N GLY A 204 -4.32 11.22 4.68
CA GLY A 204 -4.18 11.68 3.30
C GLY A 204 -4.08 10.57 2.25
N ALA A 205 -4.35 9.31 2.60
CA ALA A 205 -4.51 8.26 1.59
C ALA A 205 -5.79 8.47 0.79
N ASN A 206 -5.71 8.30 -0.52
CA ASN A 206 -6.87 8.29 -1.42
C ASN A 206 -7.02 6.92 -2.14
N ARG A 207 -6.23 5.93 -1.75
CA ARG A 207 -6.32 4.54 -2.17
C ARG A 207 -5.92 3.61 -1.01
N LEU A 208 -6.58 2.48 -0.88
CA LEU A 208 -6.31 1.47 0.14
C LEU A 208 -6.05 0.12 -0.52
N GLY A 209 -4.94 -0.54 -0.17
CA GLY A 209 -4.66 -1.91 -0.60
C GLY A 209 -4.93 -2.87 0.56
N THR A 210 -5.94 -3.74 0.43
CA THR A 210 -6.36 -4.63 1.52
C THR A 210 -7.04 -5.90 1.00
N SER A 211 -6.89 -7.00 1.73
CA SER A 211 -7.69 -8.22 1.56
C SER A 211 -8.98 -8.22 2.41
N ALA A 212 -9.18 -7.19 3.24
CA ALA A 212 -10.30 -7.07 4.16
C ALA A 212 -11.35 -6.02 3.69
N GLY A 213 -11.47 -5.80 2.37
CA GLY A 213 -12.34 -4.77 1.80
C GLY A 213 -13.78 -4.87 2.30
N ILE A 214 -14.35 -6.07 2.35
CA ILE A 214 -15.71 -6.32 2.83
C ILE A 214 -15.86 -5.88 4.30
N SER A 215 -14.96 -6.32 5.19
CA SER A 215 -14.99 -5.95 6.61
C SER A 215 -14.85 -4.45 6.84
N ILE A 216 -14.13 -3.75 5.95
CA ILE A 216 -14.03 -2.29 6.00
C ILE A 216 -15.38 -1.64 5.69
N LEU A 217 -16.09 -2.08 4.65
CA LEU A 217 -17.39 -1.53 4.29
C LEU A 217 -18.47 -1.87 5.33
N GLU A 218 -18.46 -3.09 5.87
CA GLU A 218 -19.34 -3.50 6.97
C GLU A 218 -19.10 -2.61 8.21
N GLY A 219 -17.84 -2.41 8.59
CA GLY A 219 -17.47 -1.52 9.69
C GLY A 219 -17.89 -0.07 9.45
N ALA A 220 -17.77 0.45 8.22
CA ALA A 220 -18.23 1.77 7.84
C ALA A 220 -19.75 1.92 7.98
N SER A 221 -20.50 0.89 7.60
CA SER A 221 -21.96 0.85 7.75
C SER A 221 -22.37 0.91 9.21
N LEU A 222 -21.71 0.11 10.08
CA LEU A 222 -21.95 0.12 11.52
C LEU A 222 -21.58 1.47 12.16
N TYR A 223 -20.48 2.09 11.74
CA TYR A 223 -20.06 3.42 12.20
C TYR A 223 -21.12 4.49 11.91
N LYS A 224 -21.78 4.43 10.77
CA LYS A 224 -22.85 5.35 10.38
C LYS A 224 -24.01 5.34 11.38
N PHE A 225 -24.27 4.18 12.02
CA PHE A 225 -25.36 4.03 12.99
C PHE A 225 -24.93 4.21 14.46
N ALA A 226 -23.63 4.08 14.79
CA ALA A 226 -23.12 4.18 16.16
C ALA A 226 -21.72 4.85 16.21
N PRO A 227 -21.61 6.15 15.83
CA PRO A 227 -20.30 6.80 15.71
C PRO A 227 -19.52 6.89 17.03
N GLN A 228 -20.20 6.92 18.18
CA GLN A 228 -19.55 7.08 19.50
C GLN A 228 -18.76 5.84 19.95
N ALA A 229 -19.13 4.64 19.51
CA ALA A 229 -18.44 3.40 19.86
C ALA A 229 -17.01 3.29 19.28
N TRP A 230 -16.63 4.17 18.34
CA TRP A 230 -15.38 4.12 17.58
C TRP A 230 -14.40 5.26 17.90
N LEU A 231 -14.80 6.20 18.79
CA LEU A 231 -14.07 7.46 19.03
C LEU A 231 -12.94 7.35 20.05
N GLU A 232 -12.61 6.18 20.57
CA GLU A 232 -11.44 6.04 21.43
C GLU A 232 -10.14 6.16 20.61
N PRO A 233 -9.28 7.14 20.91
CA PRO A 233 -8.03 7.39 20.17
C PRO A 233 -6.92 6.46 20.65
N GLU A 234 -7.10 5.16 20.60
CA GLU A 234 -6.00 4.26 20.87
C GLU A 234 -5.31 3.89 19.56
N ILE A 235 -4.05 4.38 19.36
CA ILE A 235 -3.14 3.75 18.43
C ILE A 235 -2.78 2.41 19.09
N PRO A 236 -3.30 1.27 18.61
CA PRO A 236 -2.92 0.00 19.21
C PRO A 236 -1.42 -0.18 19.02
N CYS A 237 -0.69 -0.44 20.09
CA CYS A 237 0.76 -0.67 20.03
C CYS A 237 1.15 -1.76 19.03
N HIS A 238 0.23 -2.66 18.64
CA HIS A 238 0.48 -3.70 17.63
C HIS A 238 0.71 -3.16 16.21
N ILE A 239 0.30 -1.92 15.91
CA ILE A 239 0.60 -1.25 14.63
C ILE A 239 1.70 -0.19 14.78
N CYS A 240 2.32 -0.03 15.94
CA CYS A 240 3.39 0.94 16.16
C CYS A 240 4.70 0.46 15.52
N PRO A 241 5.38 1.29 14.69
CA PRO A 241 6.68 0.95 14.10
C PRO A 241 7.73 0.53 15.13
N ALA A 242 7.72 1.18 16.28
CA ALA A 242 8.69 0.93 17.35
C ALA A 242 8.56 -0.48 17.93
N ARG A 243 7.37 -1.06 18.03
CA ARG A 243 7.17 -2.44 18.46
C ARG A 243 7.79 -3.43 17.48
N HIS A 244 7.59 -3.24 16.17
CA HIS A 244 8.17 -4.09 15.15
C HIS A 244 9.68 -3.93 15.05
N ALA A 245 10.21 -2.73 15.36
CA ALA A 245 11.64 -2.48 15.48
C ALA A 245 12.30 -3.36 16.57
N SER A 246 11.63 -3.58 17.70
CA SER A 246 12.14 -4.43 18.78
C SER A 246 12.21 -5.92 18.44
N MET A 247 11.53 -6.36 17.37
CA MET A 247 11.47 -7.78 16.98
C MET A 247 12.65 -8.24 16.10
N GLY A 248 13.71 -7.47 15.96
CA GLY A 248 14.93 -7.86 15.23
C GLY A 248 14.76 -8.02 13.71
N LYS A 249 13.60 -7.63 13.16
CA LYS A 249 13.24 -7.77 11.73
C LYS A 249 13.66 -6.60 10.86
N LEU A 250 14.21 -5.52 11.45
CA LEU A 250 14.58 -4.31 10.74
C LEU A 250 16.09 -4.17 10.57
N PRO A 251 16.56 -3.56 9.47
CA PRO A 251 17.95 -3.18 9.32
C PRO A 251 18.41 -2.27 10.45
N LYS A 252 19.68 -2.42 10.92
CA LYS A 252 20.21 -1.75 12.12
C LYS A 252 19.95 -0.24 12.18
N GLY A 253 20.13 0.50 11.08
CA GLY A 253 19.89 1.94 11.04
C GLY A 253 18.41 2.32 11.20
N VAL A 254 17.51 1.59 10.56
CA VAL A 254 16.07 1.77 10.66
C VAL A 254 15.57 1.38 12.05
N TYR A 255 16.12 0.31 12.63
CA TYR A 255 15.85 -0.08 14.02
C TYR A 255 16.19 1.03 15.01
N GLN A 256 17.38 1.63 14.91
CA GLN A 256 17.80 2.72 15.79
C GLN A 256 16.93 3.96 15.65
N TYR A 257 16.52 4.29 14.43
CA TYR A 257 15.61 5.39 14.16
C TYR A 257 14.26 5.21 14.89
N TYR A 258 13.60 4.05 14.72
CA TYR A 258 12.32 3.79 15.39
C TYR A 258 12.46 3.60 16.90
N LYS A 259 13.56 3.03 17.40
CA LYS A 259 13.86 2.95 18.84
C LYS A 259 13.90 4.34 19.46
N LYS A 260 14.55 5.31 18.79
CA LYS A 260 14.59 6.70 19.25
C LYS A 260 13.19 7.34 19.27
N LYS A 261 12.39 7.12 18.22
CA LYS A 261 10.98 7.58 18.17
C LYS A 261 10.13 6.96 19.29
N CYS A 262 10.32 5.69 19.62
CA CYS A 262 9.61 5.03 20.70
C CYS A 262 9.87 5.69 22.06
N LEU A 263 11.12 6.07 22.35
CA LEU A 263 11.50 6.73 23.62
C LEU A 263 10.81 8.09 23.82
N THR A 264 10.36 8.73 22.74
CA THR A 264 9.65 10.03 22.77
C THR A 264 8.15 9.90 22.52
N CYS A 265 7.63 8.66 22.44
CA CYS A 265 6.22 8.42 22.15
C CYS A 265 5.34 8.73 23.37
N PRO A 266 4.26 9.54 23.22
CA PRO A 266 3.35 9.85 24.32
C PRO A 266 2.58 8.63 24.86
N HIS A 267 2.64 7.50 24.17
CA HIS A 267 2.01 6.23 24.59
C HIS A 267 2.98 5.24 25.23
N GLN A 268 4.23 5.65 25.54
CA GLN A 268 5.28 4.79 26.09
C GLN A 268 4.90 4.11 27.41
N GLU A 269 4.16 4.79 28.28
CA GLU A 269 3.74 4.21 29.57
C GLU A 269 2.79 3.02 29.40
N LYS A 270 1.89 3.07 28.41
CA LYS A 270 1.03 1.92 28.08
C LYS A 270 1.83 0.75 27.46
N TYR A 271 2.95 1.06 26.80
CA TYR A 271 3.83 0.07 26.19
C TYR A 271 4.61 -0.73 27.23
N ASN A 272 5.11 -0.08 28.26
CA ASN A 272 5.88 -0.73 29.34
C ASN A 272 5.04 -1.74 30.14
N LYS A 273 3.73 -1.49 30.31
CA LYS A 273 2.80 -2.42 31.00
C LYS A 273 2.54 -3.74 30.27
N PHE A 274 2.93 -3.87 29.02
CA PHE A 274 2.78 -5.12 28.24
C PHE A 274 4.03 -6.03 28.32
N TYR A 275 5.12 -5.57 28.94
CA TYR A 275 6.39 -6.30 29.05
C TYR A 275 6.83 -6.55 30.50
N GLU A 276 6.02 -6.14 31.48
CA GLU A 276 6.07 -6.61 32.87
C GLU A 276 5.12 -7.82 33.02
#